data_b00b1e6482b6b60d6b79e28d2d170fda
#
_entry.id   b00b1e6482b6b60d6b79e28d2d170fda
#
_cell.length_a   1.000
_cell.length_b   1.000
_cell.length_c   1.000
_cell.angle_alpha   90.00
_cell.angle_beta   90.00
_cell.angle_gamma   90.00
#
_symmetry.space_group_name_H-M   'P 1'
#
loop_
_entity.id
_entity.type
_entity.pdbx_description
1 polymer ?
#
loop_
_entity_poly.entity_id
_entity_poly.type
_entity_poly.pdbx_seq_one_letter_code
_entity_poly.pdbx_strand_id
1 'polypeptide(L)'
;EYFSDEGKWERLYNRVPTLYISVELDIEELTTMALAFIGNIPEDHITEMDLLTFEEGERLKRAMGILEEAPLRMEYLPNYGMKDVENCIKRNMRKYKYPRVDEQGNTDYITFQCVVFDYLTSSIKMIEEISHGTGMKVREDQILFLMSSKLKEIAVENNVFLMSSTQINGSYRQEKILDQNMLAGAKSIANRIDYGEIMVDCTDEDIQDIEGVLAQHPGMCPPNVKRSVYKNRRGKFNRVICWMHANKGTCRYKTLFVTDFSFKPIDKDEIFQKKKD
;
A
#
# COMPACT_ATOMS: atom_id res chain seq x y z
N GLU A 1 -14.61 9.11 -5.27
CA GLU A 1 -14.22 9.90 -6.46
C GLU A 1 -12.77 10.39 -6.33
N TYR A 2 -12.13 10.66 -7.44
CA TYR A 2 -10.81 11.30 -7.50
C TYR A 2 -10.68 12.09 -8.80
N PHE A 3 -9.84 13.12 -8.80
CA PHE A 3 -9.60 13.91 -10.02
C PHE A 3 -8.51 13.24 -10.85
N SER A 4 -8.85 12.79 -12.07
CA SER A 4 -7.95 12.01 -12.93
C SER A 4 -6.89 12.88 -13.64
N ASP A 5 -5.88 12.22 -14.23
CA ASP A 5 -4.85 12.90 -15.03
C ASP A 5 -5.44 13.49 -16.35
N GLU A 6 -6.61 13.00 -16.77
CA GLU A 6 -7.38 13.54 -17.89
C GLU A 6 -8.18 14.80 -17.53
N GLY A 7 -8.03 15.32 -16.32
CA GLY A 7 -8.66 16.57 -15.88
C GLY A 7 -10.15 16.45 -15.54
N LYS A 8 -10.61 15.29 -15.11
CA LYS A 8 -12.02 15.03 -14.75
C LYS A 8 -12.14 14.25 -13.47
N TRP A 9 -13.29 14.39 -12.79
CA TRP A 9 -13.64 13.57 -11.63
C TRP A 9 -14.12 12.19 -12.07
N GLU A 10 -13.42 11.16 -11.59
CA GLU A 10 -13.77 9.76 -11.83
C GLU A 10 -14.29 9.11 -10.56
N ARG A 11 -15.26 8.20 -10.70
CA ARG A 11 -15.88 7.53 -9.58
C ARG A 11 -15.32 6.11 -9.40
N LEU A 12 -14.90 5.81 -8.19
CA LEU A 12 -14.60 4.44 -7.79
C LEU A 12 -15.88 3.77 -7.27
N TYR A 13 -16.19 2.60 -7.81
CA TYR A 13 -17.45 1.90 -7.49
C TYR A 13 -17.39 1.13 -6.16
N ASN A 14 -16.19 0.75 -5.71
CA ASN A 14 -16.03 -0.04 -4.50
C ASN A 14 -15.51 0.84 -3.36
N ARG A 15 -16.32 0.95 -2.30
CA ARG A 15 -15.92 1.59 -1.05
C ARG A 15 -15.67 0.50 -0.02
N VAL A 16 -14.41 0.21 0.26
CA VAL A 16 -14.01 -0.77 1.28
C VAL A 16 -13.71 -0.04 2.58
N PRO A 17 -14.47 -0.27 3.65
CA PRO A 17 -14.17 0.32 4.96
C PRO A 17 -12.76 -0.08 5.40
N THR A 18 -11.89 0.93 5.56
CA THR A 18 -10.46 0.74 5.79
C THR A 18 -10.01 1.45 7.07
N LEU A 19 -9.29 0.72 7.91
CA LEU A 19 -8.54 1.27 9.03
C LEU A 19 -7.07 1.36 8.63
N TYR A 20 -6.53 2.57 8.61
CA TYR A 20 -5.11 2.85 8.35
C TYR A 20 -4.42 3.17 9.67
N ILE A 21 -3.43 2.40 10.05
CA ILE A 21 -2.63 2.59 11.26
C ILE A 21 -1.22 2.94 10.83
N SER A 22 -0.81 4.19 11.07
CA SER A 22 0.55 4.65 10.83
C SER A 22 1.35 4.61 12.13
N VAL A 23 2.61 4.27 12.01
CA VAL A 23 3.56 4.29 13.14
C VAL A 23 4.61 5.41 13.00
N GLU A 24 4.69 6.02 11.85
CA GLU A 24 5.68 7.06 11.51
C GLU A 24 5.02 8.39 11.15
N LEU A 25 4.14 8.37 10.15
CA LEU A 25 3.45 9.58 9.70
C LEU A 25 2.26 9.90 10.61
N ASP A 26 2.11 11.14 10.98
CA ASP A 26 0.97 11.60 11.75
C ASP A 26 -0.31 11.74 10.89
N ILE A 27 -1.41 12.11 11.53
CA ILE A 27 -2.72 12.20 10.85
C ILE A 27 -2.76 13.36 9.86
N GLU A 28 -2.02 14.45 10.10
CA GLU A 28 -1.99 15.63 9.23
C GLU A 28 -1.24 15.30 7.94
N GLU A 29 -0.08 14.63 8.05
CA GLU A 29 0.69 14.15 6.89
C GLU A 29 -0.12 13.17 6.06
N LEU A 30 -0.75 12.18 6.67
CA LEU A 30 -1.61 11.21 5.97
C LEU A 30 -2.81 11.87 5.30
N THR A 31 -3.39 12.89 5.93
CA THR A 31 -4.50 13.66 5.37
C THR A 31 -4.05 14.43 4.14
N THR A 32 -2.88 15.08 4.20
CA THR A 32 -2.29 15.81 3.07
C THR A 32 -2.05 14.88 1.89
N MET A 33 -1.43 13.73 2.10
CA MET A 33 -1.21 12.71 1.06
C MET A 33 -2.53 12.23 0.44
N ALA A 34 -3.56 11.98 1.26
CA ALA A 34 -4.87 11.57 0.78
C ALA A 34 -5.54 12.66 -0.08
N LEU A 35 -5.45 13.93 0.34
CA LEU A 35 -5.98 15.06 -0.42
C LEU A 35 -5.21 15.28 -1.72
N ALA A 36 -3.88 15.14 -1.70
CA ALA A 36 -3.03 15.20 -2.89
C ALA A 36 -3.44 14.14 -3.91
N PHE A 37 -3.64 12.90 -3.45
CA PHE A 37 -4.12 11.81 -4.29
C PHE A 37 -5.53 12.07 -4.85
N ILE A 38 -6.49 12.47 -4.02
CA ILE A 38 -7.88 12.66 -4.42
C ILE A 38 -8.00 13.85 -5.39
N GLY A 39 -7.38 14.97 -5.07
CA GLY A 39 -7.47 16.22 -5.84
C GLY A 39 -6.53 16.32 -7.04
N ASN A 40 -5.56 15.40 -7.17
CA ASN A 40 -4.42 15.52 -8.08
C ASN A 40 -3.72 16.88 -7.92
N ILE A 41 -3.34 17.18 -6.69
CA ILE A 41 -2.71 18.43 -6.28
C ILE A 41 -1.38 18.07 -5.62
N PRO A 42 -0.26 18.72 -5.97
CA PRO A 42 1.01 18.50 -5.28
C PRO A 42 0.90 18.76 -3.77
N GLU A 43 1.55 17.93 -2.95
CA GLU A 43 1.50 18.07 -1.48
C GLU A 43 2.01 19.42 -1.00
N ASP A 44 3.07 19.96 -1.62
CA ASP A 44 3.61 21.28 -1.34
C ASP A 44 2.60 22.40 -1.60
N HIS A 45 1.75 22.31 -2.63
CA HIS A 45 0.67 23.27 -2.87
C HIS A 45 -0.42 23.21 -1.79
N ILE A 46 -0.62 22.05 -1.15
CA ILE A 46 -1.60 21.90 -0.05
C ILE A 46 -1.03 22.47 1.24
N THR A 47 0.26 22.30 1.50
CA THR A 47 0.94 22.77 2.72
C THR A 47 1.32 24.25 2.64
N GLU A 48 1.66 24.74 1.45
CA GLU A 48 2.04 26.13 1.18
C GLU A 48 0.94 26.79 0.35
N MET A 49 -0.10 27.31 1.03
CA MET A 49 -1.31 27.85 0.40
C MET A 49 -1.06 28.93 -0.66
N ASP A 50 0.09 29.62 -0.62
CA ASP A 50 0.49 30.61 -1.61
C ASP A 50 0.83 30.00 -2.98
N LEU A 51 1.12 28.69 -3.02
CA LEU A 51 1.35 27.94 -4.27
C LEU A 51 0.06 27.45 -4.91
N LEU A 52 -1.05 27.44 -4.16
CA LEU A 52 -2.31 26.87 -4.58
C LEU A 52 -3.00 27.75 -5.64
N THR A 53 -3.20 27.21 -6.82
CA THR A 53 -4.00 27.91 -7.86
C THR A 53 -5.49 27.93 -7.51
N PHE A 54 -6.26 28.82 -8.13
CA PHE A 54 -7.72 28.87 -7.92
C PHE A 54 -8.39 27.53 -8.26
N GLU A 55 -7.99 26.91 -9.36
CA GLU A 55 -8.55 25.61 -9.79
C GLU A 55 -8.20 24.47 -8.84
N GLU A 56 -6.97 24.46 -8.33
CA GLU A 56 -6.55 23.50 -7.30
C GLU A 56 -7.32 23.73 -6.00
N GLY A 57 -7.58 24.98 -5.61
CA GLY A 57 -8.39 25.31 -4.45
C GLY A 57 -9.82 24.75 -4.53
N GLU A 58 -10.46 24.83 -5.68
CA GLU A 58 -11.78 24.22 -5.89
C GLU A 58 -11.72 22.68 -5.87
N ARG A 59 -10.65 22.08 -6.42
CA ARG A 59 -10.43 20.63 -6.33
C ARG A 59 -10.16 20.19 -4.89
N LEU A 60 -9.38 20.95 -4.13
CA LEU A 60 -9.08 20.69 -2.73
C LEU A 60 -10.34 20.68 -1.87
N LYS A 61 -11.22 21.67 -2.02
CA LYS A 61 -12.52 21.70 -1.32
C LYS A 61 -13.35 20.46 -1.59
N ARG A 62 -13.42 20.02 -2.85
CA ARG A 62 -14.14 18.79 -3.20
C ARG A 62 -13.45 17.55 -2.65
N ALA A 63 -12.11 17.49 -2.70
CA ALA A 63 -11.33 16.38 -2.15
C ALA A 63 -11.54 16.23 -0.63
N MET A 64 -11.62 17.34 0.11
CA MET A 64 -11.92 17.35 1.55
C MET A 64 -13.29 16.72 1.82
N GLY A 65 -14.34 17.11 1.10
CA GLY A 65 -15.67 16.50 1.25
C GLY A 65 -15.68 15.00 0.93
N ILE A 66 -14.95 14.58 -0.10
CA ILE A 66 -14.82 13.15 -0.46
C ILE A 66 -14.10 12.38 0.65
N LEU A 67 -13.03 12.92 1.21
CA LEU A 67 -12.28 12.29 2.30
C LEU A 67 -13.09 12.19 3.59
N GLU A 68 -13.86 13.23 3.92
CA GLU A 68 -14.75 13.24 5.09
C GLU A 68 -15.83 12.15 5.00
N GLU A 69 -16.40 11.93 3.81
CA GLU A 69 -17.41 10.89 3.56
C GLU A 69 -16.81 9.49 3.33
N ALA A 70 -15.49 9.38 3.21
CA ALA A 70 -14.83 8.10 2.94
C ALA A 70 -14.93 7.17 4.16
N PRO A 71 -15.20 5.86 3.94
CA PRO A 71 -15.16 4.88 5.03
C PRO A 71 -13.71 4.54 5.42
N LEU A 72 -12.91 5.57 5.64
CA LEU A 72 -11.50 5.53 6.01
C LEU A 72 -11.32 6.09 7.41
N ARG A 73 -10.64 5.36 8.27
CA ARG A 73 -10.19 5.83 9.56
C ARG A 73 -8.68 5.75 9.63
N MET A 74 -8.04 6.84 10.00
CA MET A 74 -6.61 6.92 10.23
C MET A 74 -6.33 6.97 11.72
N GLU A 75 -5.34 6.22 12.18
CA GLU A 75 -4.84 6.20 13.55
C GLU A 75 -3.33 6.33 13.53
N TYR A 76 -2.78 7.16 14.40
CA TYR A 76 -1.35 7.31 14.61
C TYR A 76 -0.95 6.58 15.89
N LEU A 77 0.00 5.65 15.77
CA LEU A 77 0.37 4.75 16.87
C LEU A 77 1.91 4.69 17.00
N PRO A 78 2.56 5.80 17.38
CA PRO A 78 4.00 5.81 17.61
C PRO A 78 4.36 4.95 18.83
N ASN A 79 5.55 4.36 18.84
CA ASN A 79 6.09 3.56 19.95
C ASN A 79 5.10 2.53 20.51
N TYR A 80 4.64 1.64 19.67
CA TYR A 80 3.61 0.63 19.94
C TYR A 80 4.18 -0.71 20.41
N GLY A 81 3.37 -1.46 21.20
CA GLY A 81 3.52 -2.90 21.42
C GLY A 81 2.50 -3.68 20.62
N MET A 82 2.64 -5.01 20.56
CA MET A 82 1.68 -5.86 19.80
C MET A 82 0.26 -5.76 20.35
N LYS A 83 0.13 -5.63 21.67
CA LYS A 83 -1.18 -5.43 22.32
C LYS A 83 -1.84 -4.10 21.94
N ASP A 84 -1.05 -3.06 21.72
CA ASP A 84 -1.59 -1.76 21.31
C ASP A 84 -2.18 -1.83 19.91
N VAL A 85 -1.51 -2.50 18.96
CA VAL A 85 -2.01 -2.73 17.60
C VAL A 85 -3.31 -3.52 17.63
N GLU A 86 -3.35 -4.63 18.37
CA GLU A 86 -4.55 -5.46 18.52
C GLU A 86 -5.72 -4.67 19.13
N ASN A 87 -5.44 -3.92 20.22
CA ASN A 87 -6.44 -3.09 20.88
C ASN A 87 -6.94 -1.95 19.99
N CYS A 88 -6.05 -1.32 19.22
CA CYS A 88 -6.40 -0.29 18.25
C CYS A 88 -7.38 -0.84 17.22
N ILE A 89 -7.09 -1.99 16.62
CA ILE A 89 -7.96 -2.64 15.63
C ILE A 89 -9.31 -2.99 16.28
N LYS A 90 -9.32 -3.71 17.40
CA LYS A 90 -10.55 -4.15 18.07
C LYS A 90 -11.42 -2.97 18.52
N ARG A 91 -10.82 -1.91 19.07
CA ARG A 91 -11.53 -0.68 19.49
C ARG A 91 -12.21 -0.03 18.29
N ASN A 92 -11.49 0.16 17.19
CA ASN A 92 -12.02 0.80 15.99
C ASN A 92 -13.12 -0.06 15.34
N MET A 93 -12.94 -1.37 15.24
CA MET A 93 -13.96 -2.28 14.70
C MET A 93 -15.27 -2.29 15.51
N ARG A 94 -15.20 -2.08 16.82
CA ARG A 94 -16.39 -1.95 17.68
C ARG A 94 -17.06 -0.60 17.50
N LYS A 95 -16.27 0.48 17.41
CA LYS A 95 -16.76 1.86 17.37
C LYS A 95 -17.39 2.24 16.04
N TYR A 96 -16.77 1.83 14.92
CA TYR A 96 -17.15 2.29 13.59
C TYR A 96 -17.89 1.21 12.82
N LYS A 97 -19.06 1.57 12.30
CA LYS A 97 -19.94 0.74 11.48
C LYS A 97 -20.34 1.53 10.25
N TYR A 98 -20.31 0.87 9.10
CA TYR A 98 -20.60 1.46 7.80
C TYR A 98 -21.76 0.73 7.14
N PRO A 99 -22.73 1.46 6.56
CA PRO A 99 -23.84 0.83 5.85
C PRO A 99 -23.34 0.13 4.59
N ARG A 100 -23.84 -1.08 4.37
CA ARG A 100 -23.66 -1.84 3.14
C ARG A 100 -25.04 -2.25 2.63
N VAL A 101 -25.35 -1.87 1.40
CA VAL A 101 -26.60 -2.26 0.73
C VAL A 101 -26.33 -3.51 -0.09
N ASP A 102 -27.12 -4.57 0.10
CA ASP A 102 -27.05 -5.80 -0.69
C ASP A 102 -27.74 -5.64 -2.07
N GLU A 103 -27.67 -6.68 -2.90
CA GLU A 103 -28.29 -6.69 -4.23
C GLU A 103 -29.82 -6.60 -4.18
N GLN A 104 -30.43 -6.96 -3.05
CA GLN A 104 -31.85 -6.90 -2.80
C GLN A 104 -32.31 -5.54 -2.22
N GLY A 105 -31.35 -4.63 -1.95
CA GLY A 105 -31.63 -3.30 -1.39
C GLY A 105 -31.72 -3.26 0.14
N ASN A 106 -31.42 -4.37 0.85
CA ASN A 106 -31.37 -4.38 2.29
C ASN A 106 -30.09 -3.73 2.80
N THR A 107 -30.19 -2.96 3.89
CA THR A 107 -29.02 -2.32 4.52
C THR A 107 -28.56 -3.14 5.72
N ASP A 108 -27.31 -3.57 5.66
CA ASP A 108 -26.55 -4.18 6.77
C ASP A 108 -25.44 -3.22 7.23
N TYR A 109 -24.91 -3.44 8.43
CA TYR A 109 -23.82 -2.64 8.98
C TYR A 109 -22.57 -3.48 9.16
N ILE A 110 -21.53 -3.14 8.39
CA ILE A 110 -20.24 -3.80 8.44
C ILE A 110 -19.20 -2.92 9.14
N THR A 111 -18.17 -3.54 9.68
CA THR A 111 -16.98 -2.84 10.18
C THR A 111 -15.88 -2.82 9.12
N PHE A 112 -14.65 -2.45 9.48
CA PHE A 112 -13.52 -2.46 8.57
C PHE A 112 -13.30 -3.83 7.96
N GLN A 113 -13.13 -3.85 6.63
CA GLN A 113 -12.78 -5.05 5.86
C GLN A 113 -11.31 -5.06 5.45
N CYS A 114 -10.67 -3.89 5.50
CA CYS A 114 -9.24 -3.72 5.24
C CYS A 114 -8.59 -3.04 6.45
N VAL A 115 -7.42 -3.53 6.81
CA VAL A 115 -6.51 -2.90 7.78
C VAL A 115 -5.18 -2.69 7.11
N VAL A 116 -4.71 -1.46 7.07
CA VAL A 116 -3.36 -1.11 6.64
C VAL A 116 -2.54 -0.81 7.89
N PHE A 117 -1.44 -1.52 8.06
CA PHE A 117 -0.48 -1.28 9.14
C PHE A 117 0.85 -0.81 8.52
N ASP A 118 1.13 0.46 8.64
CA ASP A 118 2.24 1.11 7.95
C ASP A 118 3.24 1.68 8.99
N TYR A 119 4.33 1.00 9.22
CA TYR A 119 4.87 -0.23 8.66
C TYR A 119 5.43 -1.16 9.75
N LEU A 120 5.88 -2.36 9.35
CA LEU A 120 6.55 -3.29 10.25
C LEU A 120 7.94 -2.78 10.63
N THR A 121 8.08 -2.29 11.85
CA THR A 121 9.36 -1.86 12.45
C THR A 121 9.39 -2.22 13.91
N SER A 122 10.57 -2.39 14.48
CA SER A 122 10.72 -2.67 15.91
C SER A 122 10.65 -1.37 16.72
N SER A 123 9.61 -1.18 17.51
CA SER A 123 9.53 -0.09 18.48
C SER A 123 10.26 -0.45 19.78
N ILE A 124 10.66 0.57 20.56
CA ILE A 124 11.27 0.36 21.87
C ILE A 124 10.34 -0.44 22.79
N LYS A 125 9.06 -0.08 22.83
CA LYS A 125 8.05 -0.76 23.65
C LYS A 125 7.89 -2.23 23.27
N MET A 126 7.95 -2.55 21.98
CA MET A 126 7.89 -3.92 21.51
C MET A 126 9.11 -4.73 21.92
N ILE A 127 10.31 -4.16 21.82
CA ILE A 127 11.56 -4.78 22.26
C ILE A 127 11.47 -5.10 23.76
N GLU A 128 10.97 -4.16 24.56
CA GLU A 128 10.78 -4.34 25.99
C GLU A 128 9.76 -5.44 26.31
N GLU A 129 8.57 -5.42 25.68
CA GLU A 129 7.53 -6.45 25.87
C GLU A 129 8.06 -7.87 25.60
N ILE A 130 8.81 -8.05 24.51
CA ILE A 130 9.34 -9.37 24.13
C ILE A 130 10.51 -9.76 25.05
N SER A 131 11.42 -8.83 25.36
CA SER A 131 12.59 -9.10 26.19
C SER A 131 12.21 -9.46 27.65
N HIS A 132 11.24 -8.73 28.21
CA HIS A 132 10.72 -9.06 29.56
C HIS A 132 10.02 -10.42 29.59
N GLY A 133 9.33 -10.79 28.54
CA GLY A 133 8.63 -12.07 28.42
C GLY A 133 9.54 -13.28 28.23
N THR A 134 10.75 -13.09 27.67
CA THR A 134 11.66 -14.21 27.34
C THR A 134 12.92 -14.23 28.15
N GLY A 135 13.28 -13.14 28.85
CA GLY A 135 14.56 -13.00 29.57
C GLY A 135 15.80 -13.02 28.66
N MET A 136 15.60 -12.98 27.32
CA MET A 136 16.66 -13.06 26.33
C MET A 136 16.73 -11.77 25.49
N LYS A 137 17.93 -11.47 24.99
CA LYS A 137 18.13 -10.41 24.00
C LYS A 137 17.59 -10.88 22.65
N VAL A 138 16.47 -10.33 22.21
CA VAL A 138 15.80 -10.71 20.96
C VAL A 138 16.38 -9.91 19.80
N ARG A 139 16.64 -10.56 18.67
CA ARG A 139 17.13 -9.90 17.46
C ARG A 139 15.96 -9.30 16.68
N GLU A 140 16.23 -8.25 15.91
CA GLU A 140 15.24 -7.54 15.12
C GLU A 140 14.46 -8.46 14.15
N ASP A 141 15.15 -9.37 13.46
CA ASP A 141 14.52 -10.34 12.55
C ASP A 141 13.51 -11.26 13.25
N GLN A 142 13.76 -11.61 14.51
CA GLN A 142 12.84 -12.38 15.33
C GLN A 142 11.62 -11.55 15.74
N ILE A 143 11.82 -10.27 16.05
CA ILE A 143 10.73 -9.34 16.38
C ILE A 143 9.80 -9.19 15.17
N LEU A 144 10.35 -8.88 14.00
CA LEU A 144 9.59 -8.73 12.77
C LEU A 144 8.83 -10.01 12.39
N PHE A 145 9.44 -11.18 12.62
CA PHE A 145 8.76 -12.47 12.43
C PHE A 145 7.56 -12.64 13.38
N LEU A 146 7.74 -12.35 14.66
CA LEU A 146 6.65 -12.45 15.65
C LEU A 146 5.52 -11.48 15.32
N MET A 147 5.85 -10.25 14.92
CA MET A 147 4.86 -9.27 14.45
C MET A 147 4.06 -9.76 13.26
N SER A 148 4.74 -10.22 12.21
CA SER A 148 4.06 -10.71 11.01
C SER A 148 3.14 -11.89 11.31
N SER A 149 3.54 -12.77 12.25
CA SER A 149 2.72 -13.88 12.71
C SER A 149 1.49 -13.39 13.46
N LYS A 150 1.65 -12.42 14.37
CA LYS A 150 0.53 -11.86 15.13
C LYS A 150 -0.44 -11.06 14.24
N LEU A 151 0.07 -10.29 13.29
CA LEU A 151 -0.79 -9.60 12.32
C LEU A 151 -1.59 -10.58 11.47
N LYS A 152 -1.00 -11.72 11.09
CA LYS A 152 -1.72 -12.78 10.39
C LYS A 152 -2.84 -13.39 11.25
N GLU A 153 -2.60 -13.61 12.53
CA GLU A 153 -3.63 -14.08 13.47
C GLU A 153 -4.77 -13.06 13.58
N ILE A 154 -4.45 -11.78 13.78
CA ILE A 154 -5.44 -10.70 13.84
C ILE A 154 -6.27 -10.64 12.56
N ALA A 155 -5.63 -10.76 11.40
CA ALA A 155 -6.34 -10.75 10.11
C ALA A 155 -7.35 -11.91 10.00
N VAL A 156 -6.95 -13.11 10.42
CA VAL A 156 -7.82 -14.31 10.40
C VAL A 156 -8.95 -14.20 11.43
N GLU A 157 -8.62 -13.85 12.68
CA GLU A 157 -9.60 -13.73 13.77
C GLU A 157 -10.71 -12.70 13.47
N ASN A 158 -10.35 -11.60 12.80
CA ASN A 158 -11.28 -10.50 12.50
C ASN A 158 -11.84 -10.58 11.07
N ASN A 159 -11.44 -11.58 10.28
CA ASN A 159 -11.82 -11.73 8.87
C ASN A 159 -11.61 -10.45 8.06
N VAL A 160 -10.41 -9.86 8.15
CA VAL A 160 -10.03 -8.65 7.41
C VAL A 160 -8.89 -8.94 6.45
N PHE A 161 -8.86 -8.20 5.34
CA PHE A 161 -7.67 -8.09 4.53
C PHE A 161 -6.66 -7.20 5.28
N LEU A 162 -5.45 -7.72 5.52
CA LEU A 162 -4.40 -6.95 6.19
C LEU A 162 -3.25 -6.72 5.23
N MET A 163 -2.89 -5.46 5.06
CA MET A 163 -1.74 -5.01 4.28
C MET A 163 -0.73 -4.36 5.21
N SER A 164 0.55 -4.65 4.99
CA SER A 164 1.64 -3.98 5.70
C SER A 164 2.86 -3.88 4.80
N SER A 165 3.73 -2.95 5.10
CA SER A 165 5.02 -2.76 4.47
C SER A 165 6.16 -3.06 5.45
N THR A 166 7.37 -3.23 4.92
CA THR A 166 8.61 -3.34 5.68
C THR A 166 9.75 -2.83 4.83
N GLN A 167 10.83 -2.44 5.46
CA GLN A 167 12.03 -1.98 4.76
C GLN A 167 12.73 -3.14 4.06
N ILE A 168 13.39 -2.85 2.95
CA ILE A 168 14.30 -3.76 2.25
C ILE A 168 15.75 -3.44 2.64
N ASN A 169 16.60 -4.45 2.58
CA ASN A 169 18.04 -4.27 2.85
C ASN A 169 18.72 -3.54 1.67
N GLY A 170 19.83 -2.86 1.94
CA GLY A 170 20.54 -2.05 0.93
C GLY A 170 21.12 -2.84 -0.26
N SER A 171 21.20 -4.18 -0.17
CA SER A 171 21.73 -5.02 -1.26
C SER A 171 20.81 -5.09 -2.48
N TYR A 172 19.56 -4.61 -2.38
CA TYR A 172 18.61 -4.61 -3.49
C TYR A 172 19.11 -3.86 -4.73
N ARG A 173 20.01 -2.88 -4.56
CA ARG A 173 20.57 -2.09 -5.67
C ARG A 173 21.48 -2.88 -6.60
N GLN A 174 21.97 -4.04 -6.14
CA GLN A 174 22.87 -4.91 -6.90
C GLN A 174 22.14 -6.08 -7.57
N GLU A 175 20.83 -6.19 -7.33
CA GLU A 175 20.03 -7.31 -7.79
C GLU A 175 19.08 -6.89 -8.90
N LYS A 176 19.14 -7.55 -10.05
CA LYS A 176 18.21 -7.33 -11.16
C LYS A 176 16.77 -7.76 -10.81
N ILE A 177 16.68 -8.88 -10.09
CA ILE A 177 15.40 -9.47 -9.71
C ILE A 177 15.22 -9.33 -8.21
N LEU A 178 14.16 -8.64 -7.82
CA LEU A 178 13.85 -8.41 -6.42
C LEU A 178 12.88 -9.48 -5.92
N ASP A 179 13.33 -10.24 -4.92
CA ASP A 179 12.54 -11.29 -4.30
C ASP A 179 12.59 -11.22 -2.76
N GLN A 180 12.02 -12.20 -2.11
CA GLN A 180 11.96 -12.30 -0.65
C GLN A 180 13.33 -12.22 0.06
N ASN A 181 14.45 -12.43 -0.65
CA ASN A 181 15.79 -12.35 -0.07
C ASN A 181 16.21 -10.92 0.24
N MET A 182 15.52 -9.94 -0.36
CA MET A 182 15.76 -8.51 -0.17
C MET A 182 15.09 -7.94 1.07
N LEU A 183 14.20 -8.69 1.72
CA LEU A 183 13.53 -8.22 2.93
C LEU A 183 14.53 -8.06 4.07
N ALA A 184 14.57 -6.87 4.68
CA ALA A 184 15.41 -6.60 5.84
C ALA A 184 15.02 -7.55 6.99
N GLY A 185 16.00 -8.32 7.45
CA GLY A 185 15.89 -9.14 8.67
C GLY A 185 15.05 -10.40 8.59
N ALA A 186 14.21 -10.65 7.58
CA ALA A 186 13.34 -11.82 7.71
C ALA A 186 12.81 -12.42 6.39
N LYS A 187 13.56 -13.31 5.76
CA LYS A 187 12.99 -14.29 4.81
C LYS A 187 11.78 -15.03 5.36
N SER A 188 11.70 -15.16 6.68
CA SER A 188 10.61 -15.81 7.40
C SER A 188 9.28 -15.04 7.32
N ILE A 189 9.29 -13.70 7.16
CA ILE A 189 8.08 -12.91 6.92
C ILE A 189 7.40 -13.39 5.63
N ALA A 190 8.17 -13.59 4.56
CA ALA A 190 7.65 -14.04 3.28
C ALA A 190 6.90 -15.38 3.37
N ASN A 191 7.20 -16.23 4.36
CA ASN A 191 6.48 -17.49 4.55
C ASN A 191 5.07 -17.30 5.12
N ARG A 192 4.81 -16.18 5.80
CA ARG A 192 3.54 -15.89 6.47
C ARG A 192 2.51 -15.18 5.61
N ILE A 193 2.97 -14.45 4.58
CA ILE A 193 2.10 -13.66 3.71
C ILE A 193 1.52 -14.49 2.56
N ASP A 194 0.37 -14.08 2.05
CA ASP A 194 -0.27 -14.68 0.88
C ASP A 194 0.11 -13.97 -0.42
N TYR A 195 0.44 -12.68 -0.33
CA TYR A 195 0.91 -11.84 -1.42
C TYR A 195 2.11 -11.02 -0.96
N GLY A 196 3.12 -10.89 -1.79
CA GLY A 196 4.32 -10.10 -1.51
C GLY A 196 4.89 -9.46 -2.75
N GLU A 197 5.21 -8.19 -2.62
CA GLU A 197 5.83 -7.37 -3.66
C GLU A 197 6.92 -6.47 -3.09
N ILE A 198 7.85 -6.05 -3.96
CA ILE A 198 8.89 -5.07 -3.64
C ILE A 198 8.76 -3.93 -4.65
N MET A 199 8.67 -2.72 -4.13
CA MET A 199 8.59 -1.50 -4.93
C MET A 199 9.85 -0.67 -4.72
N VAL A 200 10.50 -0.29 -5.82
CA VAL A 200 11.71 0.54 -5.82
C VAL A 200 11.75 1.45 -7.04
N ASP A 201 12.55 2.51 -6.97
CA ASP A 201 12.84 3.34 -8.12
C ASP A 201 13.57 2.53 -9.20
N CYS A 202 13.29 2.83 -10.47
CA CYS A 202 14.00 2.24 -11.59
C CYS A 202 15.44 2.79 -11.66
N THR A 203 16.38 1.92 -12.00
CA THR A 203 17.76 2.27 -12.33
C THR A 203 17.92 2.43 -13.84
N ASP A 204 19.05 3.01 -14.29
CA ASP A 204 19.38 3.09 -15.71
C ASP A 204 19.53 1.70 -16.34
N GLU A 205 20.01 0.72 -15.59
CA GLU A 205 20.10 -0.68 -16.04
C GLU A 205 18.70 -1.28 -16.25
N ASP A 206 17.76 -0.97 -15.38
CA ASP A 206 16.36 -1.39 -15.54
C ASP A 206 15.74 -0.85 -16.84
N ILE A 207 16.02 0.40 -17.18
CA ILE A 207 15.55 1.01 -18.43
C ILE A 207 16.18 0.35 -19.66
N GLN A 208 17.47 0.01 -19.58
CA GLN A 208 18.16 -0.74 -20.66
C GLN A 208 17.56 -2.14 -20.85
N ASP A 209 17.25 -2.86 -19.78
CA ASP A 209 16.66 -4.21 -19.85
C ASP A 209 15.28 -4.22 -20.54
N ILE A 210 14.56 -3.10 -20.53
CA ILE A 210 13.22 -2.95 -21.16
C ILE A 210 13.21 -2.06 -22.41
N GLU A 211 14.37 -1.66 -22.92
CA GLU A 211 14.48 -0.78 -24.10
C GLU A 211 13.70 -1.33 -25.31
N GLY A 212 13.73 -2.64 -25.53
CA GLY A 212 12.97 -3.30 -26.59
C GLY A 212 11.44 -3.17 -26.44
N VAL A 213 10.94 -3.07 -25.20
CA VAL A 213 9.50 -2.83 -24.93
C VAL A 213 9.18 -1.37 -25.17
N LEU A 214 10.02 -0.45 -24.70
CA LEU A 214 9.82 0.99 -24.86
C LEU A 214 9.83 1.38 -26.36
N ALA A 215 10.71 0.79 -27.15
CA ALA A 215 10.80 1.01 -28.60
C ALA A 215 9.51 0.64 -29.36
N GLN A 216 8.71 -0.30 -28.84
CA GLN A 216 7.43 -0.69 -29.43
C GLN A 216 6.29 0.29 -29.07
N HIS A 217 6.52 1.20 -28.13
CA HIS A 217 5.54 2.18 -27.65
C HIS A 217 6.09 3.61 -27.70
N PRO A 218 6.37 4.15 -28.91
CA PRO A 218 6.91 5.50 -29.06
C PRO A 218 5.95 6.53 -28.45
N GLY A 219 6.47 7.40 -27.57
CA GLY A 219 5.68 8.39 -26.84
C GLY A 219 5.23 7.95 -25.45
N MET A 220 5.49 6.71 -25.05
CA MET A 220 5.30 6.29 -23.66
C MET A 220 6.35 6.94 -22.78
N CYS A 221 5.92 7.56 -21.66
CA CYS A 221 6.84 8.03 -20.63
C CYS A 221 7.59 6.83 -20.04
N PRO A 222 8.92 6.88 -19.89
CA PRO A 222 9.67 5.80 -19.24
C PRO A 222 9.17 5.59 -17.80
N PRO A 223 9.15 4.34 -17.32
CA PRO A 223 8.85 4.06 -15.92
C PRO A 223 9.94 4.63 -15.02
N ASN A 224 9.56 5.16 -13.86
CA ASN A 224 10.49 5.60 -12.82
C ASN A 224 10.41 4.75 -11.56
N VAL A 225 9.43 3.83 -11.49
CA VAL A 225 9.25 2.87 -10.39
C VAL A 225 8.96 1.50 -10.98
N LYS A 226 9.55 0.46 -10.38
CA LYS A 226 9.22 -0.94 -10.65
C LYS A 226 8.65 -1.61 -9.40
N ARG A 227 7.66 -2.47 -9.60
CA ARG A 227 7.02 -3.27 -8.55
C ARG A 227 7.13 -4.74 -8.90
N SER A 228 8.01 -5.46 -8.19
CA SER A 228 8.26 -6.88 -8.39
C SER A 228 7.35 -7.73 -7.50
N VAL A 229 6.42 -8.46 -8.08
CA VAL A 229 5.56 -9.41 -7.37
C VAL A 229 6.31 -10.74 -7.26
N TYR A 230 6.87 -11.01 -6.09
CA TYR A 230 7.64 -12.23 -5.85
C TYR A 230 6.83 -13.38 -5.29
N LYS A 231 5.62 -13.09 -4.75
CA LYS A 231 4.72 -14.09 -4.17
C LYS A 231 3.27 -13.74 -4.41
N ASN A 232 2.51 -14.72 -4.93
CA ASN A 232 1.07 -14.63 -5.08
C ASN A 232 0.48 -16.04 -4.99
N ARG A 233 -0.01 -16.44 -3.80
CA ARG A 233 -0.47 -17.82 -3.54
C ARG A 233 -1.71 -18.23 -4.33
N ARG A 234 -2.60 -17.29 -4.62
CA ARG A 234 -3.91 -17.56 -5.25
C ARG A 234 -4.06 -16.91 -6.62
N GLY A 235 -3.12 -16.08 -7.03
CA GLY A 235 -3.16 -15.39 -8.31
C GLY A 235 -2.46 -16.17 -9.42
N LYS A 236 -2.95 -16.00 -10.64
CA LYS A 236 -2.34 -16.54 -11.86
C LYS A 236 -0.93 -15.98 -12.09
N PHE A 237 -0.73 -14.71 -11.75
CA PHE A 237 0.54 -14.00 -11.99
C PHE A 237 1.38 -13.95 -10.73
N ASN A 238 2.45 -14.72 -10.76
CA ASN A 238 3.51 -14.74 -9.78
C ASN A 238 4.82 -14.52 -10.53
N ARG A 239 5.79 -13.82 -9.94
CA ARG A 239 7.07 -13.47 -10.55
C ARG A 239 6.90 -12.58 -11.80
N VAL A 240 6.20 -11.48 -11.60
CA VAL A 240 5.99 -10.44 -12.61
C VAL A 240 6.52 -9.09 -12.11
N ILE A 241 6.89 -8.22 -13.04
CA ILE A 241 7.32 -6.86 -12.75
C ILE A 241 6.31 -5.90 -13.37
N CYS A 242 5.68 -5.07 -12.54
CA CYS A 242 4.87 -3.96 -13.00
C CYS A 242 5.75 -2.72 -13.14
N TRP A 243 5.86 -2.21 -14.34
CA TRP A 243 6.59 -0.99 -14.67
C TRP A 243 5.64 0.19 -14.58
N MET A 244 6.00 1.17 -13.77
CA MET A 244 5.08 2.21 -13.33
C MET A 244 5.70 3.58 -13.52
N HIS A 245 4.84 4.56 -13.79
CA HIS A 245 5.17 5.96 -13.64
C HIS A 245 4.56 6.48 -12.34
N ALA A 246 5.41 6.96 -11.45
CA ALA A 246 5.03 7.55 -10.17
C ALA A 246 5.13 9.08 -10.25
N ASN A 247 4.06 9.76 -9.91
CA ASN A 247 4.07 11.17 -9.53
C ASN A 247 4.06 11.23 -8.00
N LYS A 248 5.24 11.34 -7.41
CA LYS A 248 5.41 11.33 -5.95
C LYS A 248 4.77 12.54 -5.28
N GLY A 249 4.77 13.71 -5.94
CA GLY A 249 4.16 14.93 -5.41
C GLY A 249 2.64 14.84 -5.26
N THR A 250 1.96 14.00 -6.04
CA THR A 250 0.53 13.74 -5.94
C THR A 250 0.19 12.35 -5.40
N CYS A 251 1.17 11.63 -4.86
CA CYS A 251 1.04 10.27 -4.32
C CYS A 251 0.43 9.25 -5.30
N ARG A 252 0.70 9.40 -6.61
CA ARG A 252 0.06 8.60 -7.67
C ARG A 252 1.02 7.70 -8.39
N TYR A 253 0.52 6.50 -8.72
CA TYR A 253 1.24 5.49 -9.49
C TYR A 253 0.37 4.98 -10.63
N LYS A 254 0.91 5.01 -11.85
CA LYS A 254 0.26 4.49 -13.06
C LYS A 254 1.05 3.33 -13.63
N THR A 255 0.46 2.13 -13.68
CA THR A 255 1.08 0.99 -14.35
C THR A 255 1.08 1.23 -15.86
N LEU A 256 2.25 1.19 -16.46
CA LEU A 256 2.45 1.37 -17.90
C LEU A 256 2.32 0.02 -18.63
N PHE A 257 3.09 -0.96 -18.18
CA PHE A 257 3.07 -2.33 -18.69
C PHE A 257 3.59 -3.32 -17.64
N VAL A 258 3.47 -4.60 -17.93
CA VAL A 258 3.92 -5.69 -17.05
C VAL A 258 4.81 -6.63 -17.84
N THR A 259 5.86 -7.13 -17.21
CA THR A 259 6.74 -8.17 -17.76
C THR A 259 6.85 -9.36 -16.82
N ASP A 260 7.30 -10.48 -17.32
CA ASP A 260 7.85 -11.55 -16.47
C ASP A 260 9.24 -11.16 -15.93
N PHE A 261 9.87 -12.03 -15.15
CA PHE A 261 11.21 -11.82 -14.61
C PHE A 261 12.34 -11.97 -15.66
N SER A 262 12.00 -12.31 -16.89
CA SER A 262 12.90 -12.31 -18.06
C SER A 262 12.68 -11.09 -18.94
N PHE A 263 11.97 -10.09 -18.43
CA PHE A 263 11.61 -8.82 -19.11
C PHE A 263 10.76 -8.99 -20.37
N LYS A 264 10.08 -10.12 -20.54
CA LYS A 264 9.14 -10.34 -21.63
C LYS A 264 7.80 -9.73 -21.28
N PRO A 265 7.20 -8.91 -22.17
CA PRO A 265 5.87 -8.33 -21.92
C PRO A 265 4.80 -9.38 -21.69
N ILE A 266 3.90 -9.10 -20.77
CA ILE A 266 2.70 -9.88 -20.51
C ILE A 266 1.51 -9.04 -20.99
N ASP A 267 0.62 -9.66 -21.78
CA ASP A 267 -0.56 -8.97 -22.29
C ASP A 267 -1.47 -8.55 -21.13
N LYS A 268 -1.91 -7.28 -21.15
CA LYS A 268 -2.85 -6.75 -20.15
C LYS A 268 -4.17 -7.54 -20.14
N ASP A 269 -4.63 -7.99 -21.29
CA ASP A 269 -5.86 -8.78 -21.41
C ASP A 269 -5.72 -10.14 -20.72
N GLU A 270 -4.54 -10.71 -20.67
CA GLU A 270 -4.28 -11.90 -19.88
C GLU A 270 -4.35 -11.65 -18.37
N ILE A 271 -3.98 -10.44 -17.92
CA ILE A 271 -3.99 -10.05 -16.49
C ILE A 271 -5.43 -9.79 -16.02
N PHE A 272 -6.23 -9.15 -16.87
CA PHE A 272 -7.59 -8.69 -16.54
C PHE A 272 -8.70 -9.59 -17.09
N GLN A 273 -8.39 -10.74 -17.70
CA GLN A 273 -9.42 -11.68 -18.08
C GLN A 273 -10.27 -12.05 -16.86
N LYS A 274 -11.44 -11.39 -16.76
CA LYS A 274 -12.53 -11.92 -15.97
C LYS A 274 -12.77 -13.34 -16.46
N LYS A 275 -12.78 -14.33 -15.56
CA LYS A 275 -13.37 -15.63 -15.87
C LYS A 275 -14.74 -15.32 -16.47
N LYS A 276 -14.91 -15.63 -17.75
CA LYS A 276 -16.23 -15.82 -18.33
C LYS A 276 -16.70 -17.16 -17.78
N ASP A 277 -17.41 -17.12 -16.68
CA ASP A 277 -18.30 -18.19 -16.24
C ASP A 277 -19.70 -17.89 -16.77
#